data_5e444118b2b56f1c2657746c6e778c5d
#
_entry.id   5e444118b2b56f1c2657746c6e778c5d
#
_cell.length_a   1.000
_cell.length_b   1.000
_cell.length_c   1.000
_cell.angle_alpha   90.00
_cell.angle_beta   90.00
_cell.angle_gamma   90.00
#
_symmetry.space_group_name_H-M   'P 1'
#
loop_
_entity.id
_entity.type
_entity.pdbx_description
1 polymer ?
#
loop_
_entity_poly.entity_id
_entity_poly.type
_entity_poly.pdbx_seq_one_letter_code
_entity_poly.pdbx_strand_id
1 'polypeptide(L)'
;HKAEKYDNVFLQLAEPFLLNAELTSATAALENVVVSTRRNSILNAGRTGAVTNVGTRQINQLPTISRSLNDITRVTPQANGASVGGGNYRQNNFTVDGSDFNNSFGIGSNLPAGGAPISLDAIDEISINITPFDIRQSGFIGSAINAVTRAGTNTFTGSVYNYFRTEKQRGDQVEASKFVRPIEEFKQYGFRLGGPIIKNKLFFFLNYETENQ
;
A
#
# COMPACT_ATOMS: atom_id res chain seq x y z
N HIS A 1 18.15 28.24 22.70
CA HIS A 1 18.32 26.82 22.44
C HIS A 1 19.02 26.62 21.11
N LYS A 2 19.87 25.57 21.01
CA LYS A 2 20.53 25.18 19.78
C LYS A 2 19.49 24.49 18.88
N ALA A 3 19.50 24.78 17.58
CA ALA A 3 18.64 24.06 16.65
C ALA A 3 19.11 22.61 16.54
N GLU A 4 18.22 21.66 16.77
CA GLU A 4 18.45 20.24 16.56
C GLU A 4 17.78 19.79 15.26
N LYS A 5 18.48 18.99 14.50
CA LYS A 5 17.99 18.41 13.24
C LYS A 5 17.92 16.90 13.39
N TYR A 6 16.76 16.36 13.13
CA TYR A 6 16.52 14.93 13.13
C TYR A 6 16.47 14.45 11.68
N ASP A 7 17.46 13.66 11.28
CA ASP A 7 17.50 13.03 9.97
C ASP A 7 16.93 11.60 10.07
N ASN A 8 16.47 11.05 8.96
CA ASN A 8 15.89 9.70 8.87
C ASN A 8 14.58 9.49 9.66
N VAL A 9 13.73 10.50 9.69
CA VAL A 9 12.37 10.35 10.19
C VAL A 9 11.51 9.69 9.13
N PHE A 10 11.03 8.47 9.40
CA PHE A 10 10.11 7.75 8.53
C PHE A 10 8.72 7.78 9.15
N LEU A 11 7.77 8.36 8.44
CA LEU A 11 6.36 8.34 8.80
C LEU A 11 5.69 7.13 8.12
N GLN A 12 4.87 6.42 8.85
CA GLN A 12 4.05 5.32 8.34
C GLN A 12 2.58 5.69 8.43
N LEU A 13 1.81 5.24 7.45
CA LEU A 13 0.39 5.48 7.41
C LEU A 13 -0.31 4.85 8.62
N ALA A 14 -1.25 5.58 9.23
CA ALA A 14 -2.03 5.15 10.40
C ALA A 14 -1.21 4.82 11.66
N GLU A 15 0.06 5.17 11.74
CA GLU A 15 0.86 5.04 12.95
C GLU A 15 1.24 6.43 13.51
N PRO A 16 1.03 6.69 14.83
CA PRO A 16 1.49 7.93 15.46
C PRO A 16 3.02 7.92 15.57
N PHE A 17 3.64 8.97 15.10
CA PHE A 17 5.07 9.19 15.31
C PHE A 17 5.30 10.09 16.52
N LEU A 18 5.95 9.56 17.56
CA LEU A 18 6.32 10.30 18.75
C LEU A 18 7.79 10.73 18.66
N LEU A 19 8.03 12.03 18.53
CA LEU A 19 9.34 12.63 18.58
C LEU A 19 9.54 13.29 19.96
N ASN A 20 10.34 12.68 20.80
CA ASN A 20 10.77 13.28 22.06
C ASN A 20 12.08 14.06 21.81
N ALA A 21 12.01 15.37 21.88
CA ALA A 21 13.16 16.25 21.69
C ALA A 21 13.53 16.93 23.02
N GLU A 22 14.78 16.79 23.44
CA GLU A 22 15.33 17.55 24.57
C GLU A 22 16.11 18.74 24.01
N LEU A 23 15.61 19.94 24.25
CA LEU A 23 16.27 21.17 23.82
C LEU A 23 17.40 21.52 24.78
N THR A 24 18.63 21.42 24.32
CA THR A 24 19.79 21.84 25.11
C THR A 24 19.98 23.36 25.10
N SER A 25 20.41 23.88 26.25
CA SER A 25 20.77 25.30 26.35
C SER A 25 21.99 25.61 25.48
N ALA A 26 21.99 26.77 24.81
CA ALA A 26 23.08 27.19 23.89
C ALA A 26 24.45 27.38 24.56
N THR A 27 24.55 27.21 25.87
CA THR A 27 25.78 27.45 26.65
C THR A 27 26.67 26.23 26.89
N ALA A 28 26.25 25.02 26.48
CA ALA A 28 27.07 23.81 26.64
C ALA A 28 27.42 23.22 25.26
N ALA A 29 28.66 23.40 24.83
CA ALA A 29 29.19 22.70 23.64
C ALA A 29 29.65 21.30 24.04
N LEU A 30 28.76 20.32 23.97
CA LEU A 30 29.10 18.90 23.97
C LEU A 30 28.84 18.34 22.57
N GLU A 31 29.73 17.47 22.10
CA GLU A 31 29.60 16.82 20.80
C GLU A 31 28.27 16.04 20.72
N ASN A 32 27.54 16.23 19.63
CA ASN A 32 26.25 15.58 19.41
C ASN A 32 26.44 14.06 19.27
N VAL A 33 25.93 13.30 20.22
CA VAL A 33 25.76 11.85 20.08
C VAL A 33 24.49 11.64 19.23
N VAL A 34 24.65 11.28 17.96
CA VAL A 34 23.54 10.87 17.11
C VAL A 34 23.15 9.45 17.50
N VAL A 35 22.11 9.31 18.30
CA VAL A 35 21.48 8.00 18.57
C VAL A 35 20.50 7.70 17.44
N SER A 36 20.94 6.93 16.47
CA SER A 36 20.05 6.39 15.44
C SER A 36 19.39 5.11 15.96
N THR A 37 18.18 5.22 16.46
CA THR A 37 17.39 4.04 16.82
C THR A 37 16.63 3.57 15.58
N ARG A 38 17.00 2.42 15.02
CA ARG A 38 16.13 1.71 14.07
C ARG A 38 14.91 1.22 14.86
N ARG A 39 13.81 1.95 14.77
CA ARG A 39 12.53 1.47 15.27
C ARG A 39 12.13 0.23 14.49
N ASN A 40 11.98 -0.88 15.18
CA ASN A 40 11.35 -2.04 14.60
C ASN A 40 9.84 -1.76 14.53
N SER A 41 9.32 -1.58 13.31
CA SER A 41 7.90 -1.24 13.08
C SER A 41 6.92 -2.29 13.66
N ILE A 42 7.42 -3.51 13.90
CA ILE A 42 6.61 -4.62 14.43
C ILE A 42 6.38 -4.50 15.95
N LEU A 43 7.30 -3.85 16.67
CA LEU A 43 7.28 -3.75 18.15
C LEU A 43 7.19 -2.30 18.61
N ASN A 44 6.26 -1.52 18.08
CA ASN A 44 6.06 -0.14 18.50
C ASN A 44 4.99 -0.06 19.59
N ALA A 45 5.35 0.49 20.77
CA ALA A 45 4.44 0.68 21.91
C ALA A 45 3.27 1.65 21.62
N GLY A 46 3.35 2.44 20.53
CA GLY A 46 2.28 3.34 20.09
C GLY A 46 1.25 2.72 19.15
N ARG A 47 1.36 1.43 18.83
CA ARG A 47 0.38 0.73 17.98
C ARG A 47 -0.90 0.46 18.76
N THR A 48 -2.00 1.00 18.29
CA THR A 48 -3.35 0.73 18.80
C THR A 48 -4.10 -0.13 17.78
N GLY A 49 -4.14 -1.44 17.97
CA GLY A 49 -4.82 -2.37 17.10
C GLY A 49 -3.90 -3.15 16.14
N ALA A 50 -4.50 -4.06 15.37
CA ALA A 50 -3.81 -4.87 14.38
C ALA A 50 -3.69 -4.10 13.06
N VAL A 51 -2.51 -3.55 12.80
CA VAL A 51 -2.19 -2.80 11.57
C VAL A 51 -1.14 -3.56 10.77
N THR A 52 -1.38 -3.75 9.48
CA THR A 52 -0.40 -4.28 8.53
C THR A 52 -0.08 -3.19 7.52
N ASN A 53 1.16 -2.73 7.50
CA ASN A 53 1.65 -1.76 6.52
C ASN A 53 2.48 -2.46 5.46
N VAL A 54 2.14 -2.21 4.20
CA VAL A 54 2.80 -2.77 3.02
C VAL A 54 3.32 -1.63 2.17
N GLY A 55 4.61 -1.37 2.27
CA GLY A 55 5.27 -0.31 1.50
C GLY A 55 5.68 -0.77 0.10
N THR A 56 6.13 0.18 -0.70
CA THR A 56 6.55 0.00 -2.11
C THR A 56 7.46 -1.21 -2.36
N ARG A 57 8.45 -1.45 -1.48
CA ARG A 57 9.37 -2.57 -1.64
C ARG A 57 8.62 -3.90 -1.57
N GLN A 58 7.72 -4.04 -0.61
CA GLN A 58 6.93 -5.26 -0.42
C GLN A 58 5.94 -5.43 -1.57
N ILE A 59 5.25 -4.37 -1.98
CA ILE A 59 4.32 -4.40 -3.13
C ILE A 59 5.03 -4.94 -4.38
N ASN A 60 6.25 -4.49 -4.64
CA ASN A 60 7.02 -4.92 -5.81
C ASN A 60 7.59 -6.34 -5.71
N GLN A 61 7.74 -6.89 -4.51
CA GLN A 61 8.33 -8.21 -4.26
C GLN A 61 7.28 -9.30 -4.05
N LEU A 62 6.07 -8.92 -3.68
CA LEU A 62 4.99 -9.89 -3.45
C LEU A 62 4.54 -10.51 -4.77
N PRO A 63 4.45 -11.86 -4.81
CA PRO A 63 3.86 -12.53 -5.95
C PRO A 63 2.36 -12.23 -6.00
N THR A 64 1.92 -11.63 -7.08
CA THR A 64 0.51 -11.33 -7.33
C THR A 64 0.00 -12.16 -8.50
N ILE A 65 -1.27 -12.53 -8.47
CA ILE A 65 -1.91 -13.27 -9.56
C ILE A 65 -2.56 -12.31 -10.55
N SER A 66 -3.28 -11.34 -10.02
CA SER A 66 -4.06 -10.36 -10.80
C SER A 66 -3.58 -8.92 -10.62
N ARG A 67 -2.50 -8.69 -9.87
CA ARG A 67 -2.00 -7.35 -9.49
C ARG A 67 -3.09 -6.46 -8.90
N SER A 68 -4.01 -7.06 -8.18
CA SER A 68 -5.08 -6.35 -7.50
C SER A 68 -4.72 -6.05 -6.04
N LEU A 69 -5.45 -5.11 -5.46
CA LEU A 69 -5.33 -4.82 -4.02
C LEU A 69 -5.67 -6.04 -3.16
N ASN A 70 -6.55 -6.92 -3.64
CA ASN A 70 -6.88 -8.17 -2.96
C ASN A 70 -5.70 -9.14 -2.86
N ASP A 71 -4.74 -9.07 -3.78
CA ASP A 71 -3.51 -9.86 -3.68
C ASP A 71 -2.61 -9.33 -2.55
N ILE A 72 -2.63 -8.02 -2.31
CA ILE A 72 -1.84 -7.39 -1.24
C ILE A 72 -2.47 -7.64 0.14
N THR A 73 -3.79 -7.67 0.26
CA THR A 73 -4.46 -7.93 1.55
C THR A 73 -4.11 -9.30 2.13
N ARG A 74 -3.73 -10.28 1.31
CA ARG A 74 -3.30 -11.62 1.73
C ARG A 74 -2.08 -11.63 2.64
N VAL A 75 -1.29 -10.56 2.68
CA VAL A 75 -0.16 -10.42 3.61
C VAL A 75 -0.62 -10.26 5.06
N THR A 76 -1.86 -9.84 5.25
CA THR A 76 -2.46 -9.71 6.58
C THR A 76 -2.90 -11.08 7.07
N PRO A 77 -2.42 -11.57 8.23
CA PRO A 77 -2.74 -12.92 8.71
C PRO A 77 -4.23 -13.19 8.91
N GLN A 78 -5.01 -12.15 9.19
CA GLN A 78 -6.45 -12.23 9.41
C GLN A 78 -7.26 -12.06 8.12
N ALA A 79 -6.60 -11.92 6.95
CA ALA A 79 -7.28 -11.78 5.67
C ALA A 79 -7.39 -13.12 4.94
N ASN A 80 -8.56 -13.34 4.35
CA ASN A 80 -8.81 -14.42 3.40
C ASN A 80 -9.35 -13.82 2.10
N GLY A 81 -8.45 -13.55 1.15
CA GLY A 81 -8.77 -12.77 -0.04
C GLY A 81 -9.21 -11.36 0.31
N ALA A 82 -10.39 -10.96 -0.11
CA ALA A 82 -10.95 -9.66 0.18
C ALA A 82 -11.61 -9.56 1.58
N SER A 83 -11.88 -10.70 2.24
CA SER A 83 -12.47 -10.73 3.58
C SER A 83 -11.41 -10.57 4.65
N VAL A 84 -11.63 -9.71 5.62
CA VAL A 84 -10.70 -9.43 6.71
C VAL A 84 -11.41 -9.58 8.05
N GLY A 85 -10.72 -10.20 9.02
CA GLY A 85 -11.23 -10.39 10.38
C GLY A 85 -12.45 -11.31 10.50
N GLY A 86 -12.68 -12.20 9.51
CA GLY A 86 -13.85 -13.09 9.47
C GLY A 86 -15.14 -12.39 8.98
N GLY A 87 -15.07 -11.10 8.65
CA GLY A 87 -16.20 -10.33 8.12
C GLY A 87 -16.42 -10.56 6.62
N ASN A 88 -17.56 -10.08 6.12
CA ASN A 88 -17.80 -10.04 4.69
C ASN A 88 -16.94 -8.95 4.06
N TYR A 89 -16.41 -9.18 2.86
CA TYR A 89 -15.60 -8.20 2.11
C TYR A 89 -16.31 -6.84 1.92
N ARG A 90 -17.64 -6.81 1.86
CA ARG A 90 -18.46 -5.60 1.73
C ARG A 90 -18.45 -4.72 2.98
N GLN A 91 -17.95 -5.25 4.08
CA GLN A 91 -17.87 -4.54 5.36
C GLN A 91 -16.53 -3.81 5.55
N ASN A 92 -15.62 -3.97 4.59
CA ASN A 92 -14.37 -3.25 4.58
C ASN A 92 -14.57 -1.85 3.98
N ASN A 93 -13.86 -0.87 4.50
CA ASN A 93 -13.72 0.44 3.86
C ASN A 93 -12.39 0.52 3.12
N PHE A 94 -12.44 0.93 1.86
CA PHE A 94 -11.27 1.18 1.06
C PHE A 94 -11.16 2.65 0.69
N THR A 95 -10.05 3.28 1.03
CA THR A 95 -9.76 4.67 0.72
C THR A 95 -8.45 4.80 -0.06
N VAL A 96 -8.41 5.77 -0.96
CA VAL A 96 -7.20 6.20 -1.66
C VAL A 96 -7.02 7.69 -1.40
N ASP A 97 -5.90 8.07 -0.82
CA ASP A 97 -5.58 9.45 -0.42
C ASP A 97 -6.72 10.11 0.40
N GLY A 98 -7.40 9.30 1.23
CA GLY A 98 -8.52 9.72 2.05
C GLY A 98 -9.88 9.79 1.36
N SER A 99 -9.97 9.50 0.07
CA SER A 99 -11.23 9.42 -0.67
C SER A 99 -11.76 7.99 -0.69
N ASP A 100 -13.07 7.82 -0.50
CA ASP A 100 -13.73 6.51 -0.52
C ASP A 100 -13.80 5.92 -1.93
N PHE A 101 -13.37 4.66 -2.05
CA PHE A 101 -13.39 3.87 -3.28
C PHE A 101 -14.19 2.58 -3.12
N ASN A 102 -15.23 2.61 -2.33
CA ASN A 102 -16.07 1.44 -2.07
C ASN A 102 -17.11 1.22 -3.18
N ASN A 103 -17.40 -0.05 -3.48
CA ASN A 103 -18.56 -0.40 -4.28
C ASN A 103 -19.81 -0.45 -3.42
N SER A 104 -20.53 0.67 -3.35
CA SER A 104 -21.72 0.82 -2.52
C SER A 104 -22.95 0.08 -3.06
N PHE A 105 -22.93 -0.36 -4.32
CA PHE A 105 -24.08 -1.05 -4.92
C PHE A 105 -24.21 -2.52 -4.50
N GLY A 106 -23.19 -3.08 -3.91
CA GLY A 106 -23.24 -4.42 -3.33
C GLY A 106 -23.36 -5.58 -4.33
N ILE A 107 -23.21 -5.35 -5.63
CA ILE A 107 -23.19 -6.36 -6.68
C ILE A 107 -21.76 -6.54 -7.17
N GLY A 108 -21.25 -7.78 -7.14
CA GLY A 108 -19.89 -8.08 -7.58
C GLY A 108 -18.82 -7.84 -6.51
N SER A 109 -17.63 -7.46 -6.93
CA SER A 109 -16.50 -7.17 -6.05
C SER A 109 -16.77 -5.95 -5.15
N ASN A 110 -16.22 -5.97 -3.93
CA ASN A 110 -16.27 -4.82 -3.02
C ASN A 110 -15.48 -3.61 -3.54
N LEU A 111 -14.52 -3.84 -4.42
CA LEU A 111 -13.74 -2.79 -5.04
C LEU A 111 -14.21 -2.55 -6.48
N PRO A 112 -14.27 -1.30 -6.92
CA PRO A 112 -14.53 -0.96 -8.32
C PRO A 112 -13.53 -1.65 -9.28
N ALA A 113 -13.89 -1.77 -10.54
CA ALA A 113 -13.06 -2.36 -11.58
C ALA A 113 -12.48 -3.75 -11.23
N GLY A 114 -13.31 -4.62 -10.59
CA GLY A 114 -12.90 -5.98 -10.27
C GLY A 114 -11.80 -6.11 -9.20
N GLY A 115 -11.54 -5.05 -8.45
CA GLY A 115 -10.52 -5.02 -7.39
C GLY A 115 -9.25 -4.24 -7.76
N ALA A 116 -9.25 -3.55 -8.90
CA ALA A 116 -8.12 -2.72 -9.35
C ALA A 116 -8.57 -1.27 -9.62
N PRO A 117 -9.12 -0.54 -8.64
CA PRO A 117 -9.58 0.83 -8.82
C PRO A 117 -8.43 1.80 -9.13
N ILE A 118 -7.22 1.40 -8.80
CA ILE A 118 -5.98 2.13 -9.04
C ILE A 118 -4.86 1.12 -9.31
N SER A 119 -3.93 1.46 -10.20
CA SER A 119 -2.75 0.65 -10.48
C SER A 119 -1.89 0.46 -9.22
N LEU A 120 -1.43 -0.76 -8.95
CA LEU A 120 -0.48 -1.02 -7.87
C LEU A 120 0.82 -0.24 -8.03
N ASP A 121 1.22 0.07 -9.25
CA ASP A 121 2.43 0.84 -9.52
C ASP A 121 2.29 2.33 -9.15
N ALA A 122 1.06 2.83 -9.03
CA ALA A 122 0.76 4.17 -8.54
C ALA A 122 0.76 4.27 -7.00
N ILE A 123 0.76 3.16 -6.29
CA ILE A 123 0.65 3.12 -4.83
C ILE A 123 2.03 3.14 -4.19
N ASP A 124 2.20 3.97 -3.18
CA ASP A 124 3.41 4.04 -2.36
C ASP A 124 3.31 3.13 -1.13
N GLU A 125 2.21 3.21 -0.41
CA GLU A 125 1.98 2.44 0.81
C GLU A 125 0.50 2.03 0.92
N ILE A 126 0.26 0.84 1.46
CA ILE A 126 -1.07 0.35 1.83
C ILE A 126 -1.05 0.02 3.31
N SER A 127 -2.02 0.55 4.05
CA SER A 127 -2.26 0.22 5.44
C SER A 127 -3.58 -0.53 5.58
N ILE A 128 -3.54 -1.69 6.23
CA ILE A 128 -4.71 -2.53 6.50
C ILE A 128 -4.90 -2.54 8.01
N ASN A 129 -5.94 -1.87 8.47
CA ASN A 129 -6.32 -1.74 9.87
C ASN A 129 -7.49 -2.65 10.18
N ILE A 130 -7.30 -3.55 11.13
CA ILE A 130 -8.37 -4.40 11.67
C ILE A 130 -8.77 -3.83 13.00
N THR A 131 -10.07 -3.49 13.15
CA THR A 131 -10.62 -2.89 14.37
C THR A 131 -9.82 -1.66 14.84
N PRO A 132 -9.67 -0.62 14.00
CA PRO A 132 -8.99 0.60 14.43
C PRO A 132 -9.80 1.32 15.51
N PHE A 133 -9.08 1.80 16.52
CA PHE A 133 -9.66 2.62 17.60
C PHE A 133 -9.60 4.13 17.29
N ASP A 134 -9.29 4.49 16.05
CA ASP A 134 -9.21 5.88 15.62
C ASP A 134 -10.60 6.37 15.20
N ILE A 135 -11.14 7.36 15.89
CA ILE A 135 -12.46 7.96 15.63
C ILE A 135 -12.58 8.62 14.25
N ARG A 136 -11.46 8.90 13.60
CA ARG A 136 -11.43 9.47 12.22
C ARG A 136 -11.70 8.42 11.16
N GLN A 137 -11.56 7.14 11.49
CA GLN A 137 -11.82 6.04 10.59
C GLN A 137 -13.24 5.53 10.82
N SER A 138 -14.06 5.56 9.79
CA SER A 138 -15.46 5.17 9.84
C SER A 138 -15.86 4.41 8.57
N GLY A 139 -17.14 3.99 8.49
CA GLY A 139 -17.69 3.39 7.27
C GLY A 139 -17.37 1.90 7.09
N PHE A 140 -16.91 1.19 8.13
CA PHE A 140 -16.60 -0.25 8.06
C PHE A 140 -17.03 -0.98 9.34
N ILE A 141 -17.18 -2.29 9.22
CA ILE A 141 -17.41 -3.22 10.33
C ILE A 141 -16.23 -4.21 10.42
N GLY A 142 -15.55 -4.48 9.31
CA GLY A 142 -14.42 -5.41 9.20
C GLY A 142 -13.08 -4.72 9.33
N SER A 143 -12.62 -4.12 8.25
CA SER A 143 -11.31 -3.46 8.18
C SER A 143 -11.35 -2.15 7.42
N ALA A 144 -10.42 -1.27 7.73
CA ALA A 144 -10.11 -0.09 6.94
C ALA A 144 -8.81 -0.34 6.15
N ILE A 145 -8.90 -0.27 4.83
CA ILE A 145 -7.77 -0.40 3.91
C ILE A 145 -7.51 0.98 3.32
N ASN A 146 -6.37 1.55 3.65
CA ASN A 146 -5.99 2.88 3.17
C ASN A 146 -4.79 2.74 2.25
N ALA A 147 -4.90 3.24 1.03
CA ALA A 147 -3.81 3.34 0.09
C ALA A 147 -3.38 4.80 -0.07
N VAL A 148 -2.09 5.03 -0.18
CA VAL A 148 -1.51 6.34 -0.48
C VAL A 148 -0.82 6.25 -1.83
N THR A 149 -1.12 7.21 -2.70
CA THR A 149 -0.48 7.29 -4.02
C THR A 149 0.92 7.86 -3.93
N ARG A 150 1.74 7.52 -4.93
CA ARG A 150 3.08 8.08 -5.07
C ARG A 150 3.01 9.54 -5.46
N ALA A 151 3.96 10.29 -4.98
CA ALA A 151 4.18 11.68 -5.40
C ALA A 151 5.47 11.80 -6.21
N GLY A 152 5.59 12.87 -6.97
CA GLY A 152 6.85 13.26 -7.58
C GLY A 152 7.86 13.72 -6.52
N THR A 153 9.13 13.49 -6.79
CA THR A 153 10.25 13.88 -5.92
C THR A 153 11.24 14.74 -6.68
N ASN A 154 12.35 15.13 -6.02
CA ASN A 154 13.43 15.88 -6.67
C ASN A 154 14.24 15.06 -7.70
N THR A 155 14.01 13.76 -7.77
CA THR A 155 14.62 12.85 -8.73
C THR A 155 13.56 12.30 -9.67
N PHE A 156 13.88 12.18 -10.96
CA PHE A 156 13.01 11.51 -11.90
C PHE A 156 13.01 10.02 -11.62
N THR A 157 11.81 9.46 -11.49
CA THR A 157 11.58 8.03 -11.32
C THR A 157 10.51 7.57 -12.28
N GLY A 158 10.67 6.39 -12.84
CA GLY A 158 9.68 5.83 -13.75
C GLY A 158 9.77 4.32 -13.84
N SER A 159 8.72 3.70 -14.35
CA SER A 159 8.67 2.29 -14.70
C SER A 159 7.77 2.09 -15.91
N VAL A 160 8.04 1.04 -16.67
CA VAL A 160 7.19 0.53 -17.74
C VAL A 160 7.08 -0.97 -17.55
N TYR A 161 5.90 -1.51 -17.67
CA TYR A 161 5.67 -2.94 -17.47
C TYR A 161 4.63 -3.47 -18.46
N ASN A 162 4.76 -4.76 -18.75
CA ASN A 162 3.82 -5.53 -19.53
C ASN A 162 3.70 -6.92 -18.91
N TYR A 163 2.49 -7.28 -18.51
CA TYR A 163 2.16 -8.61 -18.01
C TYR A 163 1.20 -9.27 -18.98
N PHE A 164 1.44 -10.52 -19.26
CA PHE A 164 0.54 -11.32 -20.07
C PHE A 164 0.43 -12.74 -19.52
N ARG A 165 -0.75 -13.29 -19.64
CA ARG A 165 -1.04 -14.67 -19.26
C ARG A 165 -1.94 -15.28 -20.34
N THR A 166 -1.59 -16.45 -20.79
CA THR A 166 -2.35 -17.20 -21.78
C THR A 166 -2.69 -18.59 -21.24
N GLU A 167 -3.68 -19.22 -21.83
CA GLU A 167 -4.07 -20.61 -21.49
C GLU A 167 -2.90 -21.58 -21.52
N LYS A 168 -1.92 -21.36 -22.41
CA LYS A 168 -0.74 -22.24 -22.59
C LYS A 168 0.22 -22.20 -21.41
N GLN A 169 0.17 -21.18 -20.58
CA GLN A 169 1.01 -21.03 -19.38
C GLN A 169 0.41 -21.73 -18.16
N ARG A 170 -0.81 -22.26 -18.26
CA ARG A 170 -1.45 -23.06 -17.22
C ARG A 170 -1.21 -24.53 -17.44
N GLY A 171 -0.97 -25.26 -16.36
CA GLY A 171 -0.99 -26.73 -16.38
C GLY A 171 -2.39 -27.24 -16.74
N ASP A 172 -2.46 -28.36 -17.43
CA ASP A 172 -3.70 -29.05 -17.80
C ASP A 172 -3.84 -30.43 -17.17
N GLN A 173 -2.90 -30.79 -16.29
CA GLN A 173 -2.86 -32.09 -15.68
C GLN A 173 -2.58 -32.01 -14.18
N VAL A 174 -3.34 -32.72 -13.39
CA VAL A 174 -3.09 -32.97 -11.97
C VAL A 174 -3.09 -34.50 -11.77
N GLU A 175 -1.95 -35.04 -11.38
CA GLU A 175 -1.72 -36.49 -11.33
C GLU A 175 -2.03 -37.17 -12.68
N ALA A 176 -2.98 -38.09 -12.70
CA ALA A 176 -3.42 -38.81 -13.92
C ALA A 176 -4.62 -38.15 -14.63
N SER A 177 -5.19 -37.10 -14.05
CA SER A 177 -6.39 -36.43 -14.57
C SER A 177 -6.03 -35.25 -15.43
N LYS A 178 -6.58 -35.20 -16.64
CA LYS A 178 -6.42 -34.09 -17.59
C LYS A 178 -7.64 -33.17 -17.56
N PHE A 179 -7.43 -31.87 -17.46
CA PHE A 179 -8.47 -30.86 -17.41
C PHE A 179 -8.50 -30.03 -18.70
N VAL A 180 -9.71 -29.62 -19.07
CA VAL A 180 -9.87 -28.64 -20.16
C VAL A 180 -9.42 -27.27 -19.62
N ARG A 181 -8.46 -26.65 -20.29
CA ARG A 181 -8.02 -25.29 -19.96
C ARG A 181 -9.13 -24.31 -20.35
N PRO A 182 -9.57 -23.43 -19.44
CA PRO A 182 -10.43 -22.32 -19.85
C PRO A 182 -9.65 -21.42 -20.80
N ILE A 183 -10.31 -20.97 -21.86
CA ILE A 183 -9.75 -19.95 -22.78
C ILE A 183 -9.74 -18.64 -21.98
N GLU A 184 -8.54 -18.18 -21.63
CA GLU A 184 -8.36 -16.98 -20.83
C GLU A 184 -7.09 -16.29 -21.29
N GLU A 185 -7.24 -15.11 -21.81
CA GLU A 185 -6.14 -14.25 -22.19
C GLU A 185 -6.18 -13.01 -21.28
N PHE A 186 -5.10 -12.78 -20.54
CA PHE A 186 -4.95 -11.61 -19.69
C PHE A 186 -3.76 -10.81 -20.18
N LYS A 187 -3.98 -9.52 -20.43
CA LYS A 187 -2.94 -8.56 -20.81
C LYS A 187 -3.08 -7.32 -19.97
N GLN A 188 -2.01 -6.91 -19.31
CA GLN A 188 -1.95 -5.70 -18.52
C GLN A 188 -0.64 -4.98 -18.84
N TYR A 189 -0.72 -3.74 -19.25
CA TYR A 189 0.46 -2.91 -19.48
C TYR A 189 0.25 -1.51 -18.96
N GLY A 190 1.33 -0.91 -18.53
CA GLY A 190 1.28 0.43 -17.98
C GLY A 190 2.64 1.07 -17.84
N PHE A 191 2.60 2.32 -17.44
CA PHE A 191 3.79 3.08 -17.10
C PHE A 191 3.50 4.08 -15.99
N ARG A 192 4.54 4.47 -15.31
CA ARG A 192 4.54 5.62 -14.41
C ARG A 192 5.75 6.49 -14.66
N LEU A 193 5.59 7.78 -14.38
CA LEU A 193 6.65 8.77 -14.44
C LEU A 193 6.41 9.83 -13.37
N GLY A 194 7.41 10.12 -12.56
CA GLY A 194 7.35 11.18 -11.57
C GLY A 194 8.66 11.92 -11.47
N GLY A 195 8.59 13.20 -11.10
CA GLY A 195 9.79 14.01 -10.97
C GLY A 195 9.49 15.48 -10.66
N PRO A 196 10.53 16.34 -10.61
CA PRO A 196 10.36 17.74 -10.36
C PRO A 196 10.07 18.51 -11.66
N ILE A 197 9.06 19.37 -11.62
CA ILE A 197 8.91 20.47 -12.61
C ILE A 197 9.84 21.61 -12.18
N ILE A 198 9.79 21.95 -10.89
CA ILE A 198 10.71 22.92 -10.27
C ILE A 198 11.27 22.26 -9.02
N LYS A 199 12.58 22.07 -8.96
CA LYS A 199 13.24 21.43 -7.80
C LYS A 199 12.84 22.11 -6.49
N ASN A 200 12.52 21.29 -5.50
CA ASN A 200 12.09 21.68 -4.14
C ASN A 200 10.77 22.48 -4.07
N LYS A 201 10.04 22.67 -5.18
CA LYS A 201 8.82 23.48 -5.19
C LYS A 201 7.64 22.82 -5.86
N LEU A 202 7.82 22.26 -7.04
CA LEU A 202 6.73 21.72 -7.85
C LEU A 202 7.12 20.39 -8.44
N PHE A 203 6.28 19.39 -8.20
CA PHE A 203 6.47 18.02 -8.63
C PHE A 203 5.27 17.56 -9.46
N PHE A 204 5.48 16.51 -10.25
CA PHE A 204 4.42 15.82 -10.94
C PHE A 204 4.56 14.31 -10.75
N PHE A 205 3.44 13.63 -10.86
CA PHE A 205 3.36 12.18 -10.96
C PHE A 205 2.28 11.81 -11.97
N LEU A 206 2.60 10.91 -12.89
CA LEU A 206 1.72 10.41 -13.93
C LEU A 206 1.76 8.89 -13.91
N ASN A 207 0.59 8.26 -13.96
CA ASN A 207 0.43 6.83 -14.08
C ASN A 207 -0.64 6.51 -15.12
N TYR A 208 -0.40 5.46 -15.90
CA TYR A 208 -1.35 4.90 -16.84
C TYR A 208 -1.26 3.39 -16.82
N GLU A 209 -2.39 2.73 -16.73
CA GLU A 209 -2.51 1.28 -16.82
C GLU A 209 -3.75 0.92 -17.65
N THR A 210 -3.64 -0.14 -18.45
CA THR A 210 -4.79 -0.74 -19.11
C THR A 210 -4.73 -2.26 -18.95
N GLU A 211 -5.90 -2.84 -18.79
CA GLU A 211 -6.10 -4.27 -18.56
C GLU A 211 -7.16 -4.78 -19.54
N ASN A 212 -6.86 -5.90 -20.17
CA ASN A 212 -7.78 -6.65 -21.03
C ASN A 212 -7.85 -8.09 -20.52
N GLN A 213 -9.06 -8.57 -20.31
CA GLN A 213 -9.38 -9.96 -19.92
C GLN A 213 -10.30 -10.60 -20.94
#